data_c2a5fad3db33c4f9e9d3f62ab834dd33
#
_entry.id   c2a5fad3db33c4f9e9d3f62ab834dd33
#
_cell.length_a   1.000
_cell.length_b   1.000
_cell.length_c   1.000
_cell.angle_alpha   90.00
_cell.angle_beta   90.00
_cell.angle_gamma   90.00
#
_symmetry.space_group_name_H-M   'P 1'
#
loop_
_entity.id
_entity.type
_entity.pdbx_description
1 polymer ?
#
loop_
_entity_poly.entity_id
_entity_poly.type
_entity_poly.pdbx_seq_one_letter_code
_entity_poly.pdbx_strand_id
1 'polypeptide(L)'
;MGSTLDPFNPLCVSRIPHVSFGAQIEVNIEGDWEEYGRQILADFDGVSGLNEEVKILHACAGHALYCAELLEFDLHIIVHFVHKLTGEATKPEHHDAIDQELSGKPLGAVLVKVKELLTLDEVSLQLLDDGRVARNQLCHGFYGRNANDMYSRAGRRRMVESLIGITRTIREGSMVSTGMSKALMQMAGVTEEYLQKWLEEFRASVGAD
;
A
#
# COMPACT_ATOMS: atom_id res chain seq x y z
N MET A 1 13.90 -24.76 -34.28
CA MET A 1 13.21 -23.51 -34.61
C MET A 1 12.18 -23.25 -33.50
N GLY A 2 12.59 -22.57 -32.45
CA GLY A 2 11.75 -22.23 -31.32
C GLY A 2 11.04 -20.90 -31.62
N SER A 3 9.71 -20.92 -31.71
CA SER A 3 8.92 -19.70 -31.76
C SER A 3 8.98 -19.02 -30.39
N THR A 4 9.72 -17.94 -30.30
CA THR A 4 9.62 -17.00 -29.18
C THR A 4 8.20 -16.45 -29.23
N LEU A 5 7.38 -16.81 -28.23
CA LEU A 5 6.09 -16.16 -28.01
C LEU A 5 6.36 -14.69 -27.73
N ASP A 6 5.85 -13.83 -28.60
CA ASP A 6 5.85 -12.38 -28.39
C ASP A 6 4.92 -12.08 -27.19
N PRO A 7 5.44 -11.61 -26.06
CA PRO A 7 4.63 -11.32 -24.87
C PRO A 7 3.63 -10.18 -25.08
N PHE A 8 3.68 -9.50 -26.22
CA PHE A 8 2.80 -8.38 -26.58
C PHE A 8 1.74 -8.75 -27.66
N ASN A 9 1.58 -10.05 -27.97
CA ASN A 9 0.57 -10.48 -28.94
C ASN A 9 -0.84 -10.42 -28.31
N PRO A 10 -1.72 -9.50 -28.74
CA PRO A 10 -3.06 -9.34 -28.15
C PRO A 10 -4.00 -10.53 -28.38
N LEU A 11 -3.63 -11.51 -29.22
CA LEU A 11 -4.45 -12.70 -29.50
C LEU A 11 -4.36 -13.81 -28.44
N CYS A 12 -3.46 -13.69 -27.45
CA CYS A 12 -3.37 -14.63 -26.33
C CYS A 12 -4.28 -14.29 -25.14
N VAL A 13 -5.00 -13.18 -25.15
CA VAL A 13 -5.73 -12.65 -23.98
C VAL A 13 -7.24 -12.90 -24.05
N SER A 14 -7.69 -13.85 -24.85
CA SER A 14 -9.09 -14.26 -24.81
C SER A 14 -9.37 -15.12 -23.57
N ARG A 15 -9.84 -14.49 -22.50
CA ARG A 15 -10.26 -15.00 -21.20
C ARG A 15 -9.11 -15.11 -20.19
N ILE A 16 -8.86 -14.05 -19.44
CA ILE A 16 -8.37 -14.21 -18.08
C ILE A 16 -9.55 -14.84 -17.32
N PRO A 17 -9.48 -16.13 -16.93
CA PRO A 17 -10.45 -16.66 -15.98
C PRO A 17 -10.38 -15.75 -14.76
N HIS A 18 -11.50 -15.45 -14.12
CA HIS A 18 -11.55 -14.68 -12.88
C HIS A 18 -10.30 -14.96 -12.05
N VAL A 19 -9.40 -13.97 -11.93
CA VAL A 19 -8.19 -14.14 -11.15
C VAL A 19 -8.65 -14.22 -9.70
N SER A 20 -8.74 -15.46 -9.19
CA SER A 20 -9.09 -15.70 -7.80
C SER A 20 -7.80 -15.71 -7.01
N PHE A 21 -7.57 -14.68 -6.24
CA PHE A 21 -6.53 -14.66 -5.21
C PHE A 21 -7.08 -15.32 -3.95
N GLY A 22 -7.21 -16.67 -3.98
CA GLY A 22 -7.48 -17.48 -2.79
C GLY A 22 -6.16 -17.90 -2.15
N ALA A 23 -6.10 -17.93 -0.82
CA ALA A 23 -5.20 -18.62 0.12
C ALA A 23 -3.70 -18.83 -0.22
N GLN A 24 -3.18 -18.39 -1.36
CA GLN A 24 -1.78 -18.55 -1.77
C GLN A 24 -0.94 -17.28 -1.66
N ILE A 25 -1.52 -16.18 -1.16
CA ILE A 25 -0.69 -15.05 -0.77
C ILE A 25 -0.09 -15.43 0.59
N GLU A 26 1.08 -16.06 0.56
CA GLU A 26 1.93 -16.13 1.75
C GLU A 26 2.34 -14.69 2.10
N VAL A 27 1.58 -14.12 3.01
CA VAL A 27 1.85 -12.80 3.57
C VAL A 27 3.01 -12.98 4.53
N ASN A 28 4.23 -12.91 4.01
CA ASN A 28 5.43 -12.90 4.83
C ASN A 28 5.49 -11.55 5.54
N ILE A 29 5.14 -11.54 6.82
CA ILE A 29 5.25 -10.36 7.69
C ILE A 29 6.73 -10.19 7.99
N GLU A 30 7.49 -9.56 7.10
CA GLU A 30 8.84 -9.12 7.39
C GLU A 30 8.78 -7.97 8.40
N GLY A 31 8.98 -8.31 9.63
CA GLY A 31 9.09 -7.41 10.76
C GLY A 31 8.16 -7.77 11.92
N ASP A 32 8.73 -7.90 13.11
CA ASP A 32 7.97 -8.03 14.36
C ASP A 32 7.36 -6.66 14.71
N TRP A 33 6.11 -6.44 14.28
CA TRP A 33 5.38 -5.19 14.56
C TRP A 33 5.11 -4.99 16.04
N GLU A 34 5.09 -6.05 16.80
CA GLU A 34 4.99 -5.96 18.26
C GLU A 34 6.30 -5.44 18.83
N GLU A 35 7.44 -5.90 18.29
CA GLU A 35 8.75 -5.37 18.65
C GLU A 35 8.88 -3.90 18.23
N TYR A 36 8.49 -3.54 17.01
CA TYR A 36 8.47 -2.16 16.56
C TYR A 36 7.64 -1.26 17.47
N GLY A 37 6.43 -1.67 17.83
CA GLY A 37 5.58 -0.93 18.77
C GLY A 37 6.19 -0.82 20.15
N ARG A 38 6.78 -1.89 20.67
CA ARG A 38 7.49 -1.90 21.97
C ARG A 38 8.68 -0.94 21.97
N GLN A 39 9.47 -0.93 20.89
CA GLN A 39 10.63 -0.05 20.78
C GLN A 39 10.20 1.43 20.77
N ILE A 40 9.20 1.79 20.00
CA ILE A 40 8.68 3.18 19.97
C ILE A 40 8.18 3.61 21.36
N LEU A 41 7.46 2.74 22.07
CA LEU A 41 6.98 3.06 23.40
C LEU A 41 8.14 3.17 24.43
N ALA A 42 9.16 2.31 24.31
CA ALA A 42 10.37 2.42 25.10
C ALA A 42 11.11 3.73 24.83
N ASP A 43 11.24 4.13 23.58
CA ASP A 43 11.85 5.41 23.20
C ASP A 43 11.05 6.59 23.77
N PHE A 44 9.70 6.54 23.70
CA PHE A 44 8.84 7.55 24.28
C PHE A 44 8.99 7.61 25.82
N ASP A 45 9.03 6.47 26.48
CA ASP A 45 9.17 6.39 27.93
C ASP A 45 10.58 6.83 28.39
N GLY A 46 11.60 6.64 27.55
CA GLY A 46 13.00 7.04 27.79
C GLY A 46 13.28 8.54 27.67
N VAL A 47 12.45 9.29 26.96
CA VAL A 47 12.64 10.76 26.82
C VAL A 47 11.94 11.53 27.93
N SER A 48 12.46 12.71 28.21
CA SER A 48 11.84 13.68 29.13
C SER A 48 11.75 15.05 28.47
N GLY A 49 10.55 15.61 28.50
CA GLY A 49 10.30 16.94 27.95
C GLY A 49 9.37 16.94 26.74
N LEU A 50 8.54 17.97 26.69
CA LEU A 50 7.48 18.13 25.71
C LEU A 50 7.99 18.03 24.26
N ASN A 51 9.10 18.66 23.94
CA ASN A 51 9.62 18.71 22.57
C ASN A 51 10.00 17.33 22.05
N GLU A 52 10.66 16.49 22.85
CA GLU A 52 11.07 15.15 22.41
C GLU A 52 9.88 14.22 22.30
N GLU A 53 8.92 14.28 23.21
CA GLU A 53 7.69 13.52 23.15
C GLU A 53 6.87 13.87 21.89
N VAL A 54 6.80 15.16 21.53
CA VAL A 54 6.10 15.64 20.32
C VAL A 54 6.83 15.21 19.05
N LYS A 55 8.18 15.18 19.04
CA LYS A 55 8.94 14.66 17.90
C LYS A 55 8.61 13.19 17.63
N ILE A 56 8.59 12.34 18.68
CA ILE A 56 8.25 10.93 18.53
C ILE A 56 6.82 10.78 18.00
N LEU A 57 5.87 11.52 18.57
CA LEU A 57 4.47 11.53 18.11
C LEU A 57 4.35 11.89 16.63
N HIS A 58 5.05 12.93 16.17
CA HIS A 58 5.03 13.35 14.78
C HIS A 58 5.75 12.34 13.88
N ALA A 59 6.83 11.71 14.34
CA ALA A 59 7.50 10.65 13.59
C ALA A 59 6.57 9.45 13.38
N CYS A 60 5.83 9.03 14.41
CA CYS A 60 4.82 7.97 14.30
C CYS A 60 3.71 8.34 13.31
N ALA A 61 3.20 9.57 13.36
CA ALA A 61 2.19 10.04 12.43
C ALA A 61 2.70 10.08 10.98
N GLY A 62 3.93 10.53 10.78
CA GLY A 62 4.58 10.54 9.47
C GLY A 62 4.76 9.14 8.90
N HIS A 63 5.19 8.19 9.75
CA HIS A 63 5.30 6.78 9.34
C HIS A 63 3.92 6.19 8.98
N ALA A 64 2.90 6.45 9.78
CA ALA A 64 1.55 5.99 9.48
C ALA A 64 1.03 6.54 8.14
N LEU A 65 1.29 7.82 7.84
CA LEU A 65 0.95 8.45 6.55
C LEU A 65 1.70 7.79 5.39
N TYR A 66 3.00 7.54 5.55
CA TYR A 66 3.80 6.84 4.54
C TYR A 66 3.21 5.45 4.22
N CYS A 67 2.86 4.67 5.25
CA CYS A 67 2.21 3.38 5.04
C CYS A 67 0.84 3.50 4.34
N ALA A 68 0.09 4.57 4.64
CA ALA A 68 -1.18 4.84 4.01
C ALA A 68 -1.05 5.17 2.51
N GLU A 69 -0.01 5.92 2.13
CA GLU A 69 0.30 6.24 0.74
C GLU A 69 0.75 4.98 -0.03
N LEU A 70 1.52 4.09 0.60
CA LEU A 70 1.90 2.81 -0.02
C LEU A 70 0.69 1.94 -0.31
N LEU A 71 -0.28 1.85 0.61
CA LEU A 71 -1.53 1.11 0.38
C LEU A 71 -2.30 1.69 -0.82
N GLU A 72 -2.42 3.01 -0.91
CA GLU A 72 -3.10 3.69 -2.01
C GLU A 72 -2.38 3.46 -3.34
N PHE A 73 -1.06 3.57 -3.34
CA PHE A 73 -0.21 3.33 -4.52
C PHE A 73 -0.35 1.89 -5.04
N ASP A 74 -0.29 0.88 -4.16
CA ASP A 74 -0.48 -0.52 -4.55
C ASP A 74 -1.85 -0.76 -5.19
N LEU A 75 -2.92 -0.15 -4.66
CA LEU A 75 -4.25 -0.29 -5.24
C LEU A 75 -4.35 0.33 -6.65
N HIS A 76 -3.66 1.45 -6.89
CA HIS A 76 -3.54 2.03 -8.24
C HIS A 76 -2.80 1.08 -9.18
N ILE A 77 -1.66 0.52 -8.75
CA ILE A 77 -0.91 -0.48 -9.52
C ILE A 77 -1.79 -1.67 -9.91
N ILE A 78 -2.60 -2.18 -8.97
CA ILE A 78 -3.52 -3.29 -9.23
C ILE A 78 -4.47 -2.94 -10.37
N VAL A 79 -5.11 -1.77 -10.33
CA VAL A 79 -6.04 -1.35 -11.40
C VAL A 79 -5.32 -1.29 -12.75
N HIS A 80 -4.14 -0.69 -12.81
CA HIS A 80 -3.35 -0.60 -14.06
C HIS A 80 -2.99 -1.97 -14.63
N PHE A 81 -2.51 -2.90 -13.79
CA PHE A 81 -2.11 -4.21 -14.27
C PHE A 81 -3.31 -5.08 -14.67
N VAL A 82 -4.46 -4.95 -14.01
CA VAL A 82 -5.68 -5.64 -14.46
C VAL A 82 -6.08 -5.14 -15.85
N HIS A 83 -6.16 -3.84 -16.08
CA HIS A 83 -6.50 -3.29 -17.41
C HIS A 83 -5.46 -3.67 -18.47
N LYS A 84 -4.17 -3.76 -18.12
CA LYS A 84 -3.14 -4.26 -19.02
C LYS A 84 -3.36 -5.73 -19.37
N LEU A 85 -3.63 -6.59 -18.39
CA LEU A 85 -3.82 -8.02 -18.57
C LEU A 85 -5.13 -8.35 -19.31
N THR A 86 -6.17 -7.53 -19.16
CA THR A 86 -7.42 -7.65 -19.92
C THR A 86 -7.33 -7.10 -21.34
N GLY A 87 -6.22 -6.47 -21.71
CA GLY A 87 -6.02 -5.87 -23.03
C GLY A 87 -6.70 -4.51 -23.21
N GLU A 88 -7.25 -3.93 -22.14
CA GLU A 88 -7.89 -2.61 -22.17
C GLU A 88 -6.86 -1.47 -22.16
N ALA A 89 -5.70 -1.68 -21.50
CA ALA A 89 -4.60 -0.72 -21.44
C ALA A 89 -3.36 -1.24 -22.19
N THR A 90 -3.32 -1.03 -23.50
CA THR A 90 -2.22 -1.49 -24.39
C THR A 90 -1.31 -0.36 -24.87
N LYS A 91 -1.67 0.89 -24.58
CA LYS A 91 -0.93 2.10 -25.00
C LYS A 91 -0.74 3.05 -23.81
N PRO A 92 0.28 3.92 -23.84
CA PRO A 92 0.51 4.91 -22.80
C PRO A 92 -0.73 5.76 -22.48
N GLU A 93 -1.47 6.20 -23.52
CA GLU A 93 -2.65 7.05 -23.38
C GLU A 93 -3.79 6.38 -22.59
N HIS A 94 -3.85 5.03 -22.59
CA HIS A 94 -4.82 4.29 -21.80
C HIS A 94 -4.44 4.33 -20.31
N HIS A 95 -3.14 4.27 -19.98
CA HIS A 95 -2.65 4.41 -18.61
C HIS A 95 -2.88 5.83 -18.08
N ASP A 96 -2.65 6.86 -18.91
CA ASP A 96 -2.94 8.25 -18.57
C ASP A 96 -4.44 8.46 -18.27
N ALA A 97 -5.33 7.80 -19.01
CA ALA A 97 -6.77 7.84 -18.77
C ALA A 97 -7.16 7.18 -17.44
N ILE A 98 -6.52 6.06 -17.07
CA ILE A 98 -6.72 5.39 -15.77
C ILE A 98 -6.23 6.30 -14.65
N ASP A 99 -5.05 6.90 -14.80
CA ASP A 99 -4.51 7.84 -13.81
C ASP A 99 -5.43 9.04 -13.62
N GLN A 100 -5.98 9.61 -14.68
CA GLN A 100 -6.98 10.69 -14.59
C GLN A 100 -8.27 10.22 -13.92
N GLU A 101 -8.72 9.00 -14.20
CA GLU A 101 -9.90 8.42 -13.55
C GLU A 101 -9.67 8.24 -12.05
N LEU A 102 -8.50 7.79 -11.62
CA LEU A 102 -8.19 7.50 -10.22
C LEU A 102 -7.72 8.73 -9.44
N SER A 103 -7.13 9.71 -10.14
CA SER A 103 -6.60 10.92 -9.53
C SER A 103 -7.65 11.69 -8.74
N GLY A 104 -7.32 11.99 -7.50
CA GLY A 104 -8.21 12.74 -6.60
C GLY A 104 -9.40 11.94 -6.06
N LYS A 105 -9.57 10.67 -6.45
CA LYS A 105 -10.59 9.81 -5.84
C LYS A 105 -10.20 9.41 -4.42
N PRO A 106 -11.16 9.36 -3.49
CA PRO A 106 -10.88 8.82 -2.17
C PRO A 106 -10.53 7.33 -2.26
N LEU A 107 -9.65 6.86 -1.39
CA LEU A 107 -9.19 5.46 -1.33
C LEU A 107 -10.33 4.43 -1.38
N GLY A 108 -11.48 4.76 -0.77
CA GLY A 108 -12.67 3.89 -0.81
C GLY A 108 -13.20 3.68 -2.24
N ALA A 109 -13.13 4.69 -3.10
CA ALA A 109 -13.57 4.56 -4.51
C ALA A 109 -12.57 3.71 -5.31
N VAL A 110 -11.28 3.84 -5.05
CA VAL A 110 -10.24 2.98 -5.66
C VAL A 110 -10.45 1.53 -5.24
N LEU A 111 -10.71 1.27 -3.96
CA LEU A 111 -10.98 -0.08 -3.45
C LEU A 111 -12.26 -0.68 -4.06
N VAL A 112 -13.32 0.12 -4.29
CA VAL A 112 -14.51 -0.34 -5.02
C VAL A 112 -14.13 -0.79 -6.43
N LYS A 113 -13.31 -0.01 -7.15
CA LYS A 113 -12.83 -0.38 -8.49
C LYS A 113 -12.05 -1.69 -8.48
N VAL A 114 -11.16 -1.90 -7.50
CA VAL A 114 -10.43 -3.17 -7.34
C VAL A 114 -11.38 -4.35 -7.13
N LYS A 115 -12.43 -4.19 -6.31
CA LYS A 115 -13.45 -5.22 -6.06
C LYS A 115 -14.30 -5.54 -7.32
N GLU A 116 -14.48 -4.59 -8.21
CA GLU A 116 -15.14 -4.81 -9.51
C GLU A 116 -14.27 -5.60 -10.48
N LEU A 117 -12.96 -5.41 -10.40
CA LEU A 117 -11.99 -6.00 -11.31
C LEU A 117 -11.50 -7.39 -10.88
N LEU A 118 -11.47 -7.66 -9.57
CA LEU A 118 -10.90 -8.87 -8.98
C LEU A 118 -11.86 -9.57 -8.03
N THR A 119 -11.83 -10.89 -8.04
CA THR A 119 -12.49 -11.70 -7.01
C THR A 119 -11.52 -11.96 -5.87
N LEU A 120 -11.82 -11.41 -4.70
CA LEU A 120 -11.02 -11.56 -3.49
C LEU A 120 -11.76 -12.42 -2.47
N ASP A 121 -11.00 -13.14 -1.65
CA ASP A 121 -11.55 -13.82 -0.49
C ASP A 121 -11.98 -12.83 0.61
N GLU A 122 -12.83 -13.30 1.52
CA GLU A 122 -13.43 -12.47 2.56
C GLU A 122 -12.38 -11.87 3.51
N VAL A 123 -11.32 -12.62 3.81
CA VAL A 123 -10.24 -12.16 4.72
C VAL A 123 -9.45 -11.02 4.07
N SER A 124 -9.05 -11.19 2.81
CA SER A 124 -8.37 -10.15 2.03
C SER A 124 -9.21 -8.88 1.91
N LEU A 125 -10.50 -9.02 1.64
CA LEU A 125 -11.44 -7.90 1.58
C LEU A 125 -11.54 -7.15 2.91
N GLN A 126 -11.60 -7.88 4.02
CA GLN A 126 -11.68 -7.29 5.36
C GLN A 126 -10.40 -6.52 5.69
N LEU A 127 -9.21 -7.11 5.45
CA LEU A 127 -7.93 -6.45 5.72
C LEU A 127 -7.75 -5.16 4.92
N LEU A 128 -8.15 -5.16 3.63
CA LEU A 128 -8.10 -3.96 2.79
C LEU A 128 -9.08 -2.89 3.30
N ASP A 129 -10.28 -3.27 3.73
CA ASP A 129 -11.26 -2.32 4.24
C ASP A 129 -10.86 -1.74 5.60
N ASP A 130 -10.30 -2.57 6.49
CA ASP A 130 -9.76 -2.12 7.77
C ASP A 130 -8.58 -1.15 7.57
N GLY A 131 -7.68 -1.44 6.63
CA GLY A 131 -6.61 -0.52 6.24
C GLY A 131 -7.13 0.83 5.74
N ARG A 132 -8.18 0.82 4.90
CA ARG A 132 -8.87 2.03 4.43
C ARG A 132 -9.48 2.82 5.58
N VAL A 133 -10.16 2.14 6.51
CA VAL A 133 -10.78 2.79 7.69
C VAL A 133 -9.69 3.42 8.57
N ALA A 134 -8.61 2.69 8.84
CA ALA A 134 -7.49 3.18 9.65
C ALA A 134 -6.82 4.41 8.99
N ARG A 135 -6.60 4.37 7.66
CA ARG A 135 -6.09 5.53 6.89
C ARG A 135 -7.02 6.73 7.03
N ASN A 136 -8.32 6.54 6.92
CA ASN A 136 -9.27 7.64 7.06
C ASN A 136 -9.30 8.20 8.49
N GLN A 137 -9.15 7.37 9.51
CA GLN A 137 -9.00 7.82 10.90
C GLN A 137 -7.77 8.70 11.08
N LEU A 138 -6.65 8.36 10.43
CA LEU A 138 -5.43 9.12 10.45
C LEU A 138 -5.59 10.48 9.75
N CYS A 139 -6.01 10.47 8.49
CA CYS A 139 -6.05 11.66 7.63
C CYS A 139 -7.16 12.65 8.00
N HIS A 140 -8.30 12.15 8.48
CA HIS A 140 -9.48 12.97 8.74
C HIS A 140 -9.71 13.22 10.23
N GLY A 141 -8.77 13.90 10.87
CA GLY A 141 -8.98 14.47 12.20
C GLY A 141 -8.36 13.72 13.37
N PHE A 142 -7.29 12.92 13.15
CA PHE A 142 -6.58 12.28 14.27
C PHE A 142 -6.21 13.28 15.38
N TYR A 143 -5.54 14.36 15.03
CA TYR A 143 -5.14 15.39 15.98
C TYR A 143 -6.32 16.14 16.59
N GLY A 144 -7.37 16.41 15.82
CA GLY A 144 -8.57 17.07 16.33
C GLY A 144 -9.30 16.24 17.39
N ARG A 145 -9.46 14.94 17.14
CA ARG A 145 -10.10 14.03 18.11
C ARG A 145 -9.28 13.82 19.38
N ASN A 146 -7.97 13.92 19.29
CA ASN A 146 -7.03 13.73 20.39
C ASN A 146 -6.44 15.05 20.92
N ALA A 147 -7.06 16.20 20.61
CA ALA A 147 -6.53 17.52 20.98
C ALA A 147 -6.27 17.65 22.49
N ASN A 148 -7.13 17.12 23.33
CA ASN A 148 -6.98 17.16 24.78
C ASN A 148 -5.80 16.30 25.28
N ASP A 149 -5.46 15.23 24.57
CA ASP A 149 -4.35 14.36 24.91
C ASP A 149 -2.98 15.02 24.68
N MET A 150 -2.90 16.02 23.80
CA MET A 150 -1.69 16.79 23.57
C MET A 150 -1.18 17.52 24.82
N TYR A 151 -2.04 17.86 25.75
CA TYR A 151 -1.68 18.67 26.93
C TYR A 151 -1.00 17.89 28.05
N SER A 152 -0.98 16.58 28.02
CA SER A 152 -0.35 15.76 29.05
C SER A 152 0.56 14.68 28.46
N ARG A 153 1.63 14.31 29.21
CA ARG A 153 2.49 13.19 28.83
C ARG A 153 1.70 11.90 28.62
N ALA A 154 0.82 11.59 29.56
CA ALA A 154 -0.04 10.39 29.47
C ALA A 154 -0.95 10.43 28.23
N GLY A 155 -1.46 11.61 27.87
CA GLY A 155 -2.25 11.79 26.65
C GLY A 155 -1.41 11.58 25.39
N ARG A 156 -0.25 12.22 25.30
CA ARG A 156 0.65 12.02 24.14
C ARG A 156 1.09 10.55 23.99
N ARG A 157 1.32 9.85 25.11
CA ARG A 157 1.60 8.42 25.07
C ARG A 157 0.45 7.61 24.47
N ARG A 158 -0.80 7.87 24.88
CA ARG A 158 -1.99 7.24 24.27
C ARG A 158 -2.10 7.54 22.76
N MET A 159 -1.75 8.76 22.33
CA MET A 159 -1.71 9.10 20.91
C MET A 159 -0.67 8.25 20.15
N VAL A 160 0.52 8.06 20.71
CA VAL A 160 1.56 7.19 20.12
C VAL A 160 1.04 5.75 20.03
N GLU A 161 0.45 5.21 21.10
CA GLU A 161 -0.16 3.87 21.10
C GLU A 161 -1.23 3.72 20.01
N SER A 162 -2.08 4.73 19.87
CA SER A 162 -3.12 4.76 18.82
C SER A 162 -2.50 4.78 17.42
N LEU A 163 -1.43 5.56 17.18
CA LEU A 163 -0.74 5.62 15.90
C LEU A 163 -0.05 4.29 15.57
N ILE A 164 0.53 3.60 16.54
CA ILE A 164 1.09 2.25 16.36
C ILE A 164 0.00 1.29 15.88
N GLY A 165 -1.18 1.30 16.54
CA GLY A 165 -2.32 0.48 16.13
C GLY A 165 -2.83 0.81 14.73
N ILE A 166 -2.99 2.09 14.40
CA ILE A 166 -3.38 2.57 13.07
C ILE A 166 -2.37 2.10 12.00
N THR A 167 -1.07 2.28 12.27
CA THR A 167 0.00 1.86 11.34
C THR A 167 -0.05 0.37 11.08
N ARG A 168 -0.22 -0.44 12.13
CA ARG A 168 -0.34 -1.90 12.02
C ARG A 168 -1.51 -2.27 11.10
N THR A 169 -2.70 -1.73 11.33
CA THR A 169 -3.88 -2.05 10.53
C THR A 169 -3.72 -1.63 9.06
N ILE A 170 -3.14 -0.45 8.80
CA ILE A 170 -2.84 -0.02 7.42
C ILE A 170 -1.88 -1.00 6.74
N ARG A 171 -0.84 -1.43 7.44
CA ARG A 171 0.14 -2.37 6.89
C ARG A 171 -0.43 -3.76 6.63
N GLU A 172 -1.30 -4.27 7.49
CA GLU A 172 -2.02 -5.53 7.24
C GLU A 172 -2.79 -5.45 5.90
N GLY A 173 -3.47 -4.34 5.62
CA GLY A 173 -4.06 -4.09 4.31
C GLY A 173 -3.04 -3.95 3.17
N SER A 174 -1.93 -3.24 3.42
CA SER A 174 -0.86 -3.08 2.42
C SER A 174 -0.20 -4.41 2.04
N MET A 175 -0.09 -5.36 2.96
CA MET A 175 0.47 -6.67 2.65
C MET A 175 -0.38 -7.42 1.63
N VAL A 176 -1.71 -7.33 1.74
CA VAL A 176 -2.63 -7.90 0.76
C VAL A 176 -2.45 -7.20 -0.59
N SER A 177 -2.48 -5.87 -0.63
CA SER A 177 -2.33 -5.13 -1.90
C SER A 177 -0.97 -5.34 -2.55
N THR A 178 0.13 -5.37 -1.77
CA THR A 178 1.47 -5.66 -2.28
C THR A 178 1.57 -7.08 -2.85
N GLY A 179 0.99 -8.08 -2.17
CA GLY A 179 0.93 -9.45 -2.68
C GLY A 179 0.19 -9.53 -4.01
N MET A 180 -0.95 -8.87 -4.12
CA MET A 180 -1.76 -8.80 -5.34
C MET A 180 -1.02 -8.08 -6.47
N SER A 181 -0.45 -6.91 -6.21
CA SER A 181 0.29 -6.14 -7.21
C SER A 181 1.49 -6.93 -7.76
N LYS A 182 2.28 -7.57 -6.89
CA LYS A 182 3.38 -8.45 -7.30
C LYS A 182 2.91 -9.60 -8.19
N ALA A 183 1.83 -10.29 -7.82
CA ALA A 183 1.30 -11.38 -8.63
C ALA A 183 0.82 -10.90 -10.01
N LEU A 184 0.13 -9.77 -10.09
CA LEU A 184 -0.30 -9.18 -11.36
C LEU A 184 0.88 -8.73 -12.22
N MET A 185 1.91 -8.12 -11.60
CA MET A 185 3.15 -7.74 -12.28
C MET A 185 3.84 -8.97 -12.89
N GLN A 186 3.96 -10.07 -12.15
CA GLN A 186 4.52 -11.33 -12.65
C GLN A 186 3.69 -11.89 -13.82
N MET A 187 2.37 -11.91 -13.71
CA MET A 187 1.48 -12.32 -14.82
C MET A 187 1.64 -11.45 -16.07
N ALA A 188 1.95 -10.16 -15.88
CA ALA A 188 2.24 -9.22 -16.97
C ALA A 188 3.67 -9.32 -17.51
N GLY A 189 4.47 -10.29 -17.06
CA GLY A 189 5.85 -10.51 -17.48
C GLY A 189 6.88 -9.55 -16.87
N VAL A 190 6.51 -8.80 -15.83
CA VAL A 190 7.43 -7.96 -15.07
C VAL A 190 8.16 -8.84 -14.06
N THR A 191 9.43 -9.11 -14.31
CA THR A 191 10.28 -9.93 -13.43
C THR A 191 11.04 -9.06 -12.43
N GLU A 192 11.52 -9.67 -11.34
CA GLU A 192 12.38 -9.02 -10.35
C GLU A 192 13.66 -8.46 -11.01
N GLU A 193 14.24 -9.22 -11.94
CA GLU A 193 15.42 -8.82 -12.72
C GLU A 193 15.14 -7.55 -13.55
N TYR A 194 13.96 -7.46 -14.15
CA TYR A 194 13.53 -6.27 -14.88
C TYR A 194 13.39 -5.06 -13.95
N LEU A 195 12.78 -5.25 -12.78
CA LEU A 195 12.61 -4.19 -11.79
C LEU A 195 13.94 -3.69 -11.24
N GLN A 196 14.87 -4.58 -10.93
CA GLN A 196 16.21 -4.20 -10.47
C GLN A 196 16.95 -3.38 -11.52
N LYS A 197 16.95 -3.86 -12.78
CA LYS A 197 17.57 -3.12 -13.89
C LYS A 197 16.96 -1.74 -14.07
N TRP A 198 15.62 -1.65 -14.04
CA TRP A 198 14.92 -0.37 -14.14
C TRP A 198 15.28 0.57 -12.99
N LEU A 199 15.37 0.07 -11.75
CA LEU A 199 15.77 0.85 -10.58
C LEU A 199 17.21 1.37 -10.71
N GLU A 200 18.14 0.57 -11.22
CA GLU A 200 19.52 0.98 -11.47
C GLU A 200 19.58 2.10 -12.53
N GLU A 201 18.87 1.94 -13.64
CA GLU A 201 18.76 2.94 -14.70
C GLU A 201 18.15 4.24 -14.17
N PHE A 202 17.08 4.13 -13.35
CA PHE A 202 16.43 5.29 -12.74
C PHE A 202 17.37 6.03 -11.78
N ARG A 203 18.04 5.32 -10.87
CA ARG A 203 19.04 5.91 -9.96
C ARG A 203 20.14 6.64 -10.71
N ALA A 204 20.67 6.02 -11.76
CA ALA A 204 21.68 6.66 -12.61
C ALA A 204 21.14 7.94 -13.29
N SER A 205 19.87 7.97 -13.69
CA SER A 205 19.25 9.13 -14.35
C SER A 205 19.01 10.32 -13.41
N VAL A 206 18.78 10.05 -12.11
CA VAL A 206 18.51 11.10 -11.10
C VAL A 206 19.77 11.50 -10.30
N GLY A 207 20.92 10.90 -10.61
CA GLY A 207 22.19 11.19 -9.92
C GLY A 207 22.17 10.77 -8.44
N ALA A 208 21.39 9.75 -8.09
CA ALA A 208 21.37 9.20 -6.74
C ALA A 208 22.51 8.16 -6.62
N ASP A 209 23.55 8.51 -5.86
CA ASP A 209 24.63 7.63 -5.44
C ASP A 209 24.17 6.70 -4.29
#